data_1a58eebbe8675872cc04a0686a4306b3
#
_entry.id   1a58eebbe8675872cc04a0686a4306b3
#
_cell.length_a   1.000
_cell.length_b   1.000
_cell.length_c   1.000
_cell.angle_alpha   90.00
_cell.angle_beta   90.00
_cell.angle_gamma   90.00
#
_symmetry.space_group_name_H-M   'P 1'
#
loop_
_entity.id
_entity.type
_entity.pdbx_description
1 polymer ?
#
loop_
_entity_poly.entity_id
_entity_poly.type
_entity_poly.pdbx_seq_one_letter_code
_entity_poly.pdbx_strand_id
1 'polypeptide(L)'
;MKKEYANDMMSSELIHPGEMIKDEIAARGITQKDLATKMNVSYSVFNEILNGKRPVTTEYALMLETVLGTNASIWLGLQAEYNMQKIKQDVSFMKRLDYLRKYAAVL
;
A
#
# COMPACT_ATOMS: atom_id res chain seq x y z
N MET A 1 -21.65 1.36 -7.50
CA MET A 1 -21.32 1.22 -7.71
C MET A 1 -20.92 0.79 -7.79
N LYS A 2 -20.85 0.48 -7.94
CA LYS A 2 -20.39 0.15 -8.21
C LYS A 2 -19.92 -0.50 -8.20
N LYS A 3 -19.68 -0.81 -8.32
CA LYS A 3 -18.98 -1.27 -8.47
C LYS A 3 -18.89 -2.25 -8.58
N GLU A 4 -19.17 -2.84 -8.96
CA GLU A 4 -18.94 -3.61 -9.26
C GLU A 4 -18.24 -4.07 -9.47
N TYR A 5 -18.05 -4.47 -9.89
CA TYR A 5 -17.24 -4.56 -10.18
C TYR A 5 -16.26 -5.50 -10.08
N ALA A 6 -16.63 -6.54 -10.12
CA ALA A 6 -15.67 -7.49 -9.87
C ALA A 6 -14.73 -7.51 -10.99
N ASN A 7 -15.18 -7.68 -12.10
CA ASN A 7 -14.31 -7.63 -13.18
C ASN A 7 -13.67 -6.40 -13.29
N ASP A 8 -14.41 -5.45 -13.07
CA ASP A 8 -13.88 -4.18 -13.13
C ASP A 8 -12.91 -4.08 -12.11
N MET A 9 -13.05 -4.85 -11.16
CA MET A 9 -12.19 -4.76 -10.13
C MET A 9 -10.94 -5.20 -10.50
N MET A 10 -10.92 -5.95 -11.46
CA MET A 10 -9.70 -6.39 -11.87
C MET A 10 -9.12 -5.27 -12.47
N SER A 11 -9.83 -4.25 -12.57
CA SER A 11 -9.33 -3.12 -13.23
C SER A 11 -7.98 -2.81 -12.76
N SER A 12 -7.34 -2.04 -13.43
CA SER A 12 -6.01 -1.68 -13.17
C SER A 12 -5.84 -0.78 -12.00
N GLU A 13 -6.88 -0.44 -11.35
CA GLU A 13 -6.76 0.50 -10.26
C GLU A 13 -6.06 -0.11 -9.08
N LEU A 14 -4.98 0.50 -8.64
CA LEU A 14 -4.21 0.03 -7.51
C LEU A 14 -4.40 0.99 -6.36
N ILE A 15 -4.77 0.46 -5.21
CA ILE A 15 -4.99 1.29 -4.03
C ILE A 15 -3.82 1.09 -3.09
N HIS A 16 -3.07 2.15 -2.88
CA HIS A 16 -1.94 2.13 -1.97
C HIS A 16 -2.47 2.28 -0.54
N PRO A 17 -1.97 1.49 0.42
CA PRO A 17 -2.46 1.59 1.80
C PRO A 17 -2.30 3.00 2.39
N GLY A 18 -1.32 3.77 1.92
CA GLY A 18 -1.15 5.14 2.39
C GLY A 18 -2.39 5.99 2.18
N GLU A 19 -3.11 5.76 1.08
CA GLU A 19 -4.32 6.52 0.80
C GLU A 19 -5.43 6.15 1.78
N MET A 20 -5.48 4.89 2.18
CA MET A 20 -6.47 4.45 3.17
C MET A 20 -6.15 5.04 4.54
N ILE A 21 -4.87 5.12 4.88
CA ILE A 21 -4.44 5.71 6.14
C ILE A 21 -4.77 7.20 6.12
N LYS A 22 -4.57 7.85 4.97
CA LYS A 22 -4.86 9.27 4.82
C LYS A 22 -6.35 9.53 5.10
N ASP A 23 -7.21 8.67 4.56
CA ASP A 23 -8.64 8.80 4.78
C ASP A 23 -9.00 8.56 6.26
N GLU A 24 -8.32 7.61 6.87
CA GLU A 24 -8.58 7.27 8.27
C GLU A 24 -8.25 8.44 9.19
N ILE A 25 -7.09 9.07 9.00
CA ILE A 25 -6.71 10.18 9.86
C ILE A 25 -7.59 11.41 9.59
N ALA A 26 -8.01 11.59 8.35
CA ALA A 26 -8.92 12.70 8.02
C ALA A 26 -10.27 12.49 8.69
N ALA A 27 -10.76 11.25 8.67
CA ALA A 27 -12.05 10.93 9.31
C ALA A 27 -12.01 11.16 10.81
N ARG A 28 -10.83 11.05 11.42
CA ARG A 28 -10.67 11.27 12.86
C ARG A 28 -10.37 12.73 13.20
N GLY A 29 -10.29 13.59 12.19
CA GLY A 29 -9.98 15.01 12.41
C GLY A 29 -8.53 15.24 12.77
N ILE A 30 -7.64 14.32 12.43
CA ILE A 30 -6.22 14.46 12.73
C ILE A 30 -5.52 15.00 11.50
N THR A 31 -4.65 16.00 11.67
CA THR A 31 -3.91 16.53 10.54
C THR A 31 -2.64 15.71 10.35
N GLN A 32 -2.18 15.62 9.11
CA GLN A 32 -0.95 14.90 8.80
C GLN A 32 0.24 15.51 9.53
N LYS A 33 0.29 16.83 9.60
CA LYS A 33 1.40 17.53 10.23
C LYS A 33 1.46 17.21 11.72
N ASP A 34 0.30 17.24 12.38
CA ASP A 34 0.24 16.98 13.79
C ASP A 34 0.65 15.53 14.09
N LEU A 35 0.17 14.60 13.30
CA LEU A 35 0.49 13.20 13.50
C LEU A 35 1.98 12.95 13.26
N ALA A 36 2.56 13.57 12.22
CA ALA A 36 3.99 13.43 11.96
C ALA A 36 4.81 13.94 13.15
N THR A 37 4.38 15.07 13.74
CA THR A 37 5.06 15.62 14.89
C THR A 37 4.99 14.63 16.06
N LYS A 38 3.82 14.07 16.31
CA LYS A 38 3.65 13.13 17.42
C LYS A 38 4.44 11.85 17.22
N MET A 39 4.55 11.41 15.99
CA MET A 39 5.32 10.21 15.68
C MET A 39 6.81 10.50 15.55
N ASN A 40 7.18 11.78 15.60
CA ASN A 40 8.58 12.22 15.47
C ASN A 40 9.17 11.77 14.14
N VAL A 41 8.44 11.97 13.07
CA VAL A 41 8.89 11.65 11.72
C VAL A 41 8.80 12.88 10.83
N SER A 42 9.51 12.86 9.71
CA SER A 42 9.46 13.94 8.75
C SER A 42 8.06 14.07 8.15
N TYR A 43 7.50 15.26 8.19
CA TYR A 43 6.21 15.49 7.57
C TYR A 43 6.28 15.20 6.06
N SER A 44 7.38 15.59 5.43
CA SER A 44 7.54 15.38 4.01
C SER A 44 7.52 13.89 3.64
N VAL A 45 8.25 13.08 4.38
CA VAL A 45 8.29 11.64 4.14
C VAL A 45 6.93 11.02 4.43
N PHE A 46 6.30 11.40 5.54
CA PHE A 46 4.99 10.86 5.90
C PHE A 46 3.96 11.23 4.82
N ASN A 47 4.02 12.47 4.34
CA ASN A 47 3.11 12.93 3.29
C ASN A 47 3.28 12.10 2.02
N GLU A 48 4.51 11.75 1.67
CA GLU A 48 4.78 10.93 0.50
C GLU A 48 4.22 9.52 0.67
N ILE A 49 4.28 8.97 1.87
CA ILE A 49 3.70 7.66 2.14
C ILE A 49 2.18 7.74 1.97
N LEU A 50 1.57 8.78 2.51
CA LEU A 50 0.12 8.93 2.44
C LEU A 50 -0.38 9.18 1.02
N ASN A 51 0.49 9.68 0.16
CA ASN A 51 0.14 9.92 -1.23
C ASN A 51 0.62 8.79 -2.16
N GLY A 52 1.04 7.69 -1.59
CA GLY A 52 1.41 6.51 -2.38
C GLY A 52 2.75 6.58 -3.06
N LYS A 53 3.58 7.55 -2.71
CA LYS A 53 4.89 7.71 -3.35
C LYS A 53 5.99 6.92 -2.67
N ARG A 54 5.73 6.45 -1.47
CA ARG A 54 6.65 5.61 -0.72
C ARG A 54 5.86 4.51 -0.06
N PRO A 55 6.47 3.36 0.19
CA PRO A 55 5.73 2.27 0.83
C PRO A 55 5.52 2.53 2.32
N VAL A 56 4.47 1.94 2.86
CA VAL A 56 4.26 1.91 4.30
C VAL A 56 5.24 0.88 4.84
N THR A 57 6.20 1.34 5.62
CA THR A 57 7.22 0.43 6.19
C THR A 57 6.72 -0.18 7.49
N THR A 58 7.45 -1.17 7.98
CA THR A 58 7.11 -1.82 9.25
C THR A 58 7.07 -0.81 10.38
N GLU A 59 8.04 0.11 10.42
CA GLU A 59 8.06 1.11 11.49
C GLU A 59 6.83 2.00 11.44
N TYR A 60 6.46 2.49 10.26
CA TYR A 60 5.27 3.33 10.13
C TYR A 60 4.01 2.54 10.50
N ALA A 61 3.93 1.28 10.09
CA ALA A 61 2.76 0.47 10.40
C ALA A 61 2.58 0.30 11.91
N LEU A 62 3.69 0.09 12.62
CA LEU A 62 3.64 -0.08 14.08
C LEU A 62 3.32 1.23 14.78
N MET A 63 3.86 2.34 14.32
CA MET A 63 3.53 3.64 14.90
C MET A 63 2.05 3.95 14.70
N LEU A 64 1.53 3.67 13.50
CA LEU A 64 0.13 3.92 13.21
C LEU A 64 -0.77 2.99 14.02
N GLU A 65 -0.35 1.77 14.23
CA GLU A 65 -1.10 0.84 15.10
C GLU A 65 -1.19 1.42 16.51
N THR A 66 -0.10 1.94 17.01
CA THR A 66 -0.04 2.48 18.36
C THR A 66 -0.91 3.72 18.50
N VAL A 67 -0.86 4.62 17.53
CA VAL A 67 -1.60 5.87 17.62
C VAL A 67 -3.07 5.72 17.27
N LEU A 68 -3.36 4.93 16.24
CA LEU A 68 -4.72 4.84 15.73
C LEU A 68 -5.47 3.59 16.19
N GLY A 69 -4.77 2.63 16.76
CA GLY A 69 -5.39 1.37 17.17
C GLY A 69 -5.67 0.46 15.98
N THR A 70 -5.05 0.71 14.83
CA THR A 70 -5.25 -0.12 13.66
C THR A 70 -4.24 -1.28 13.69
N ASN A 71 -4.50 -2.30 12.89
CA ASN A 71 -3.62 -3.48 12.90
C ASN A 71 -2.48 -3.29 11.90
N ALA A 72 -1.25 -3.28 12.39
CA ALA A 72 -0.07 -3.08 11.55
C ALA A 72 0.02 -4.13 10.44
N SER A 73 -0.35 -5.37 10.73
CA SER A 73 -0.29 -6.43 9.73
C SER A 73 -1.20 -6.17 8.54
N ILE A 74 -2.32 -5.50 8.78
CA ILE A 74 -3.23 -5.16 7.69
C ILE A 74 -2.57 -4.17 6.75
N TRP A 75 -1.92 -3.14 7.30
CA TRP A 75 -1.25 -2.15 6.46
C TRP A 75 -0.12 -2.80 5.65
N LEU A 76 0.64 -3.68 6.29
CA LEU A 76 1.75 -4.33 5.62
C LEU A 76 1.26 -5.33 4.56
N GLY A 77 0.16 -6.01 4.84
CA GLY A 77 -0.45 -6.90 3.87
C GLY A 77 -0.95 -6.17 2.64
N LEU A 78 -1.58 -5.01 2.86
CA LEU A 78 -2.06 -4.19 1.74
C LEU A 78 -0.90 -3.64 0.93
N GLN A 79 0.20 -3.28 1.59
CA GLN A 79 1.39 -2.80 0.89
C GLN A 79 1.98 -3.91 0.03
N ALA A 80 2.06 -5.13 0.56
CA ALA A 80 2.59 -6.25 -0.19
C ALA A 80 1.72 -6.55 -1.42
N GLU A 81 0.41 -6.48 -1.24
CA GLU A 81 -0.52 -6.71 -2.33
C GLU A 81 -0.35 -5.64 -3.42
N TYR A 82 -0.25 -4.38 -2.99
CA TYR A 82 -0.04 -3.28 -3.92
C TYR A 82 1.25 -3.50 -4.71
N ASN A 83 2.31 -3.89 -4.02
CA ASN A 83 3.60 -4.12 -4.67
C ASN A 83 3.51 -5.23 -5.71
N MET A 84 2.83 -6.32 -5.38
CA MET A 84 2.67 -7.42 -6.32
C MET A 84 1.87 -7.02 -7.54
N GLN A 85 0.78 -6.31 -7.34
CA GLN A 85 -0.06 -5.88 -8.46
C GLN A 85 0.68 -4.90 -9.35
N LYS A 86 1.48 -4.04 -8.77
CA LYS A 86 2.24 -3.07 -9.54
C LYS A 86 3.27 -3.76 -10.42
N ILE A 87 3.96 -4.76 -9.87
CA ILE A 87 4.97 -5.49 -10.64
C ILE A 87 4.30 -6.31 -11.75
N LYS A 88 3.10 -6.82 -11.50
CA LYS A 88 2.39 -7.57 -12.53
C LYS A 88 2.00 -6.72 -13.74
N GLN A 89 2.11 -5.41 -13.62
CA GLN A 89 1.86 -4.53 -14.76
C GLN A 89 3.12 -4.33 -15.60
N ASP A 90 4.26 -4.82 -15.13
CA ASP A 90 5.51 -4.71 -15.86
C ASP A 90 5.62 -5.87 -16.85
N VAL A 91 5.44 -5.56 -18.13
CA VAL A 91 5.42 -6.57 -19.18
C VAL A 91 6.74 -7.36 -19.22
N SER A 92 7.85 -6.66 -19.06
CA SER A 92 9.15 -7.30 -19.11
C SER A 92 9.30 -8.34 -17.99
N PHE A 93 8.89 -7.97 -16.78
CA PHE A 93 8.98 -8.88 -15.66
C PHE A 93 8.03 -10.07 -15.85
N MET A 94 6.83 -9.82 -16.38
CA MET A 94 5.88 -10.90 -16.61
C MET A 94 6.40 -11.90 -17.63
N LYS A 95 7.16 -11.43 -18.62
CA LYS A 95 7.79 -12.34 -19.57
C LYS A 95 8.84 -13.20 -18.89
N ARG A 96 9.54 -12.66 -17.93
CA ARG A 96 10.51 -13.43 -17.16
C ARG A 96 9.82 -14.52 -16.39
N LEU A 97 8.64 -14.23 -15.84
CA LEU A 97 7.88 -15.24 -15.09
C LEU A 97 7.41 -16.34 -16.04
N ASP A 98 7.03 -16.01 -17.28
CA ASP A 98 6.64 -17.01 -18.24
C ASP A 98 7.80 -17.94 -18.56
N TYR A 99 8.99 -17.38 -18.71
CA TYR A 99 10.17 -18.19 -18.96
C TYR A 99 10.43 -19.11 -17.78
N LEU A 100 10.33 -18.60 -16.56
CA LEU A 100 10.55 -19.41 -15.36
C LEU A 100 9.49 -20.49 -15.21
N ARG A 101 8.27 -20.21 -15.66
CA ARG A 101 7.20 -21.21 -15.59
C ARG A 101 7.53 -22.41 -16.49
N LYS A 102 8.10 -22.15 -17.66
CA LYS A 102 8.50 -23.21 -18.56
C LYS A 102 9.65 -24.03 -17.96
N TYR A 103 10.57 -23.37 -17.29
CA TYR A 103 11.66 -24.05 -16.64
C TYR A 103 11.14 -24.91 -15.50
N ALA A 104 10.21 -24.37 -14.72
CA ALA A 104 9.64 -25.11 -13.58
C ALA A 104 8.91 -26.38 -14.04
N ALA A 105 8.38 -26.36 -15.24
CA ALA A 105 7.64 -27.51 -15.75
C ALA A 105 8.51 -28.73 -15.96
N VAL A 106 9.84 -28.57 -16.04
CA VAL A 106 10.75 -29.68 -16.23
C VAL A 106 11.54 -30.00 -14.97
N LEU A 107 11.25 -29.35 -13.87
CA LEU A 107 11.86 -29.69 -12.61
C LEU A 107 11.16 -30.90 -12.01
#